data_b2e573aa311c3dc3b84519b12fbb3c7a
#
_entry.id   b2e573aa311c3dc3b84519b12fbb3c7a
#
_cell.length_a   1.000
_cell.length_b   1.000
_cell.length_c   1.000
_cell.angle_alpha   90.00
_cell.angle_beta   90.00
_cell.angle_gamma   90.00
#
_symmetry.space_group_name_H-M   'P 1'
#
loop_
_entity.id
_entity.type
_entity.pdbx_description
1 polymer ?
#
loop_
_entity_poly.entity_id
_entity_poly.type
_entity_poly.pdbx_seq_one_letter_code
_entity_poly.pdbx_strand_id
1 'polypeptide(L)'
;MSTPPTPDADAIRHALRRVIDPEVGVNIVDLGLIYKIEAKPGELYVEMTMTSPACPLADMILDDIDSVLDPLVPPEVDIRVEIVWDPPWTPDKMAPEAREHFGWQR
;
A
#
# COMPACT_ATOMS: atom_id res chain seq x y z
N MET A 1 -25.63 -7.91 -17.13
CA MET A 1 -24.78 -8.50 -16.09
C MET A 1 -24.09 -7.40 -15.30
N SER A 2 -24.09 -7.54 -14.01
CA SER A 2 -23.44 -6.54 -13.17
C SER A 2 -21.92 -6.72 -13.19
N THR A 3 -21.22 -5.61 -13.04
CA THR A 3 -19.77 -5.62 -12.92
C THR A 3 -19.41 -6.35 -11.62
N PRO A 4 -18.38 -7.22 -11.64
CA PRO A 4 -17.95 -7.87 -10.40
C PRO A 4 -17.58 -6.82 -9.35
N PRO A 5 -17.91 -7.05 -8.08
CA PRO A 5 -17.58 -6.08 -7.05
C PRO A 5 -16.07 -6.01 -6.82
N THR A 6 -15.58 -4.78 -6.58
CA THR A 6 -14.20 -4.59 -6.16
C THR A 6 -14.07 -5.08 -4.72
N PRO A 7 -12.99 -5.80 -4.37
CA PRO A 7 -12.75 -6.16 -2.97
C PRO A 7 -12.77 -4.92 -2.09
N ASP A 8 -13.23 -5.07 -0.84
CA ASP A 8 -13.31 -3.91 0.04
C ASP A 8 -11.93 -3.45 0.50
N ALA A 9 -11.90 -2.28 1.15
CA ALA A 9 -10.63 -1.66 1.57
C ALA A 9 -9.85 -2.56 2.52
N ASP A 10 -10.52 -3.29 3.40
CA ASP A 10 -9.83 -4.17 4.34
C ASP A 10 -9.16 -5.34 3.62
N ALA A 11 -9.81 -5.91 2.62
CA ALA A 11 -9.23 -7.00 1.84
C ALA A 11 -8.01 -6.50 1.06
N ILE A 12 -8.10 -5.30 0.50
CA ILE A 12 -6.99 -4.69 -0.23
C ILE A 12 -5.83 -4.41 0.70
N ARG A 13 -6.10 -3.86 1.88
CA ARG A 13 -5.06 -3.57 2.87
C ARG A 13 -4.35 -4.86 3.30
N HIS A 14 -5.12 -5.90 3.53
CA HIS A 14 -4.55 -7.20 3.91
C HIS A 14 -3.63 -7.74 2.81
N ALA A 15 -4.06 -7.62 1.56
CA ALA A 15 -3.25 -8.08 0.43
C ALA A 15 -1.96 -7.27 0.30
N LEU A 16 -2.02 -5.96 0.56
CA LEU A 16 -0.85 -5.08 0.46
C LEU A 16 0.22 -5.41 1.49
N ARG A 17 -0.10 -6.17 2.52
CA ARG A 17 0.92 -6.63 3.47
C ARG A 17 1.90 -7.62 2.86
N ARG A 18 1.64 -8.10 1.66
CA ARG A 18 2.59 -8.94 0.93
C ARG A 18 3.69 -8.12 0.28
N VAL A 19 3.50 -6.80 0.17
CA VAL A 19 4.48 -5.93 -0.45
C VAL A 19 5.45 -5.47 0.63
N ILE A 20 6.70 -5.88 0.50
CA ILE A 20 7.74 -5.60 1.49
C ILE A 20 8.66 -4.52 0.94
N ASP A 21 8.93 -3.50 1.74
CA ASP A 21 9.93 -2.50 1.40
C ASP A 21 11.31 -3.16 1.57
N PRO A 22 12.06 -3.35 0.49
CA PRO A 22 13.32 -4.10 0.58
C PRO A 22 14.41 -3.37 1.36
N GLU A 23 14.29 -2.07 1.57
CA GLU A 23 15.27 -1.33 2.34
C GLU A 23 15.16 -1.60 3.83
N VAL A 24 13.95 -1.84 4.31
CA VAL A 24 13.71 -1.97 5.74
C VAL A 24 13.19 -3.35 6.14
N GLY A 25 12.74 -4.16 5.17
CA GLY A 25 12.27 -5.52 5.44
C GLY A 25 10.92 -5.60 6.11
N VAL A 26 10.12 -4.54 6.05
CA VAL A 26 8.79 -4.48 6.66
C VAL A 26 7.77 -4.16 5.56
N ASN A 27 6.57 -4.73 5.68
CA ASN A 27 5.55 -4.50 4.67
C ASN A 27 5.05 -3.04 4.70
N ILE A 28 4.59 -2.56 3.55
CA ILE A 28 4.24 -1.15 3.37
C ILE A 28 3.05 -0.72 4.21
N VAL A 29 2.16 -1.64 4.58
CA VAL A 29 1.02 -1.30 5.43
C VAL A 29 1.46 -1.01 6.85
N ASP A 30 2.28 -1.91 7.42
CA ASP A 30 2.77 -1.74 8.78
C ASP A 30 3.75 -0.57 8.89
N LEU A 31 4.44 -0.24 7.80
CA LEU A 31 5.29 0.96 7.76
C LEU A 31 4.47 2.25 7.81
N GLY A 32 3.17 2.17 7.56
CA GLY A 32 2.33 3.36 7.53
C GLY A 32 2.41 4.14 6.23
N LEU A 33 2.77 3.48 5.14
CA LEU A 33 2.88 4.13 3.83
C LEU A 33 1.55 4.25 3.12
N ILE A 34 0.55 3.45 3.50
CA ILE A 34 -0.75 3.47 2.85
C ILE A 34 -1.65 4.49 3.56
N TYR A 35 -2.02 5.55 2.87
CA TYR A 35 -2.82 6.61 3.45
C TYR A 35 -4.31 6.47 3.17
N LYS A 36 -4.67 5.91 2.02
CA LYS A 36 -6.07 5.84 1.63
C LYS A 36 -6.31 4.67 0.69
N ILE A 37 -7.42 3.98 0.89
CA ILE A 37 -7.87 2.93 -0.02
C ILE A 37 -9.35 3.19 -0.30
N GLU A 38 -9.70 3.40 -1.57
CA GLU A 38 -11.08 3.57 -1.98
C GLU A 38 -11.43 2.49 -2.99
N ALA A 39 -12.31 1.58 -2.59
CA ALA A 39 -12.78 0.51 -3.45
C ALA A 39 -14.16 0.90 -3.98
N LYS A 40 -14.22 1.21 -5.27
CA LYS A 40 -15.45 1.63 -5.96
C LYS A 40 -15.76 0.66 -7.08
N PRO A 41 -17.03 0.53 -7.48
CA PRO A 41 -17.33 -0.25 -8.67
C PRO A 41 -16.58 0.30 -9.89
N GLY A 42 -15.77 -0.54 -10.50
CA GLY A 42 -15.00 -0.15 -11.69
C GLY A 42 -13.66 0.53 -11.40
N GLU A 43 -13.35 0.86 -10.13
CA GLU A 43 -12.09 1.54 -9.82
C GLU A 43 -11.62 1.24 -8.42
N LEU A 44 -10.34 0.95 -8.30
CA LEU A 44 -9.67 0.84 -7.01
C LEU A 44 -8.60 1.93 -6.94
N TYR A 45 -8.72 2.80 -5.95
CA TYR A 45 -7.80 3.92 -5.77
C TYR A 45 -7.04 3.76 -4.47
N VAL A 46 -5.71 3.89 -4.53
CA VAL A 46 -4.84 3.79 -3.37
C VAL A 46 -3.93 5.02 -3.34
N GLU A 47 -3.92 5.72 -2.21
CA GLU A 47 -2.95 6.78 -1.94
C GLU A 47 -1.90 6.25 -0.98
N MET A 48 -0.65 6.47 -1.32
CA MET A 48 0.44 6.05 -0.47
C MET A 48 1.57 7.06 -0.53
N THR A 49 2.52 6.92 0.39
CA THR A 49 3.71 7.73 0.38
C THR A 49 4.95 6.83 0.44
N MET A 50 6.12 7.45 0.39
CA MET A 50 7.39 6.76 0.54
C MET A 50 8.12 7.34 1.73
N THR A 51 9.07 6.57 2.28
CA THR A 51 9.84 7.03 3.43
C THR A 51 10.80 8.15 3.05
N SER A 52 11.14 8.25 1.77
CA SER A 52 12.04 9.28 1.27
C SER A 52 11.70 9.60 -0.18
N PRO A 53 11.71 10.88 -0.58
CA PRO A 53 11.48 11.25 -1.99
C PRO A 53 12.59 10.79 -2.92
N ALA A 54 13.74 10.43 -2.37
CA ALA A 54 14.87 9.92 -3.15
C ALA A 54 14.90 8.40 -3.23
N CYS A 55 13.82 7.72 -2.84
CA CYS A 55 13.79 6.26 -2.82
C CYS A 55 13.86 5.69 -4.25
N PRO A 56 14.95 5.01 -4.62
CA PRO A 56 15.06 4.43 -5.96
C PRO A 56 14.22 3.17 -6.14
N LEU A 57 13.61 2.68 -5.06
CA LEU A 57 12.84 1.44 -5.07
C LEU A 57 11.35 1.67 -5.25
N ALA A 58 10.94 2.93 -5.46
CA ALA A 58 9.52 3.25 -5.62
C ALA A 58 8.88 2.45 -6.76
N ASP A 59 9.58 2.34 -7.89
CA ASP A 59 9.06 1.59 -9.04
C ASP A 59 8.89 0.12 -8.72
N MET A 60 9.82 -0.47 -7.97
CA MET A 60 9.72 -1.86 -7.54
C MET A 60 8.51 -2.07 -6.64
N ILE A 61 8.30 -1.17 -5.71
CA ILE A 61 7.16 -1.24 -4.80
C ILE A 61 5.86 -1.14 -5.56
N LEU A 62 5.77 -0.22 -6.52
CA LEU A 62 4.58 -0.06 -7.34
C LEU A 62 4.32 -1.32 -8.20
N ASP A 63 5.36 -1.90 -8.75
CA ASP A 63 5.22 -3.15 -9.51
C ASP A 63 4.74 -4.30 -8.62
N ASP A 64 5.25 -4.38 -7.40
CA ASP A 64 4.82 -5.40 -6.46
C ASP A 64 3.36 -5.21 -6.06
N ILE A 65 2.94 -3.96 -5.89
CA ILE A 65 1.54 -3.66 -5.59
C ILE A 65 0.64 -4.15 -6.72
N ASP A 66 1.00 -3.85 -7.95
CA ASP A 66 0.23 -4.32 -9.10
C ASP A 66 0.17 -5.84 -9.14
N SER A 67 1.30 -6.50 -8.89
CA SER A 67 1.37 -7.96 -8.91
C SER A 67 0.49 -8.61 -7.85
N VAL A 68 0.38 -7.96 -6.69
CA VAL A 68 -0.44 -8.48 -5.60
C VAL A 68 -1.92 -8.21 -5.85
N LEU A 69 -2.26 -7.04 -6.37
CA LEU A 69 -3.66 -6.64 -6.54
C LEU A 69 -4.29 -7.20 -7.80
N ASP A 70 -3.51 -7.40 -8.85
CA ASP A 70 -4.03 -7.83 -10.14
C ASP A 70 -4.89 -9.10 -10.06
N PRO A 71 -4.44 -10.18 -9.39
CA PRO A 71 -5.26 -11.39 -9.29
C PRO A 71 -6.47 -11.25 -8.38
N LEU A 72 -6.51 -10.22 -7.51
CA LEU A 72 -7.62 -10.02 -6.58
C LEU A 72 -8.72 -9.14 -7.15
N VAL A 73 -8.38 -8.31 -8.13
CA VAL A 73 -9.27 -7.29 -8.66
C VAL A 73 -9.73 -7.75 -10.05
N PRO A 74 -11.04 -7.69 -10.35
CA PRO A 74 -11.51 -8.06 -11.68
C PRO A 74 -10.86 -7.22 -12.77
N PRO A 75 -10.64 -7.78 -13.97
CA PRO A 75 -9.96 -7.05 -15.05
C PRO A 75 -10.71 -5.81 -15.52
N GLU A 76 -12.01 -5.72 -15.23
CA GLU A 76 -12.80 -4.54 -15.56
C GLU A 76 -12.57 -3.38 -14.61
N VAL A 77 -11.92 -3.64 -13.47
CA VAL A 77 -11.66 -2.61 -12.47
C VAL A 77 -10.29 -2.01 -12.71
N ASP A 78 -10.25 -0.69 -12.82
CA ASP A 78 -8.97 0.02 -12.94
C ASP A 78 -8.31 0.16 -11.58
N ILE A 79 -7.03 -0.16 -11.52
CA ILE A 79 -6.23 0.01 -10.31
C ILE A 79 -5.40 1.28 -10.48
N ARG A 80 -5.57 2.20 -9.55
CA ARG A 80 -4.87 3.47 -9.56
C ARG A 80 -4.14 3.65 -8.24
N VAL A 81 -2.82 3.76 -8.32
CA VAL A 81 -1.98 3.99 -7.14
C VAL A 81 -1.29 5.33 -7.32
N GLU A 82 -1.45 6.21 -6.35
CA GLU A 82 -0.89 7.54 -6.41
C GLU A 82 0.03 7.76 -5.21
N ILE A 83 1.23 8.27 -5.48
CA ILE A 83 2.19 8.62 -4.43
C ILE A 83 1.98 10.07 -4.05
N VAL A 84 1.73 10.32 -2.77
CA VAL A 84 1.55 11.66 -2.24
C VAL A 84 2.65 11.92 -1.20
N TRP A 85 3.04 13.18 -1.07
CA TRP A 85 4.11 13.58 -0.16
C TRP A 85 3.61 14.42 1.01
N ASP A 86 2.30 14.61 1.09
CA ASP A 86 1.68 15.37 2.15
C ASP A 86 0.48 14.59 2.70
N PRO A 87 0.42 14.32 3.98
CA PRO A 87 1.44 14.63 5.00
C PRO A 87 2.70 13.77 4.83
N PRO A 88 3.88 14.29 5.23
CA PRO A 88 5.10 13.50 5.10
C PRO A 88 5.09 12.29 6.04
N TRP A 89 5.73 11.23 5.59
CA TRP A 89 5.83 10.03 6.43
C TRP A 89 6.74 10.30 7.63
N THR A 90 6.33 9.75 8.78
CA THR A 90 7.15 9.75 9.99
C THR A 90 7.08 8.38 10.63
N PRO A 91 8.06 8.01 11.47
CA PRO A 91 8.04 6.72 12.17
C PRO A 91 6.79 6.50 13.03
N ASP A 92 6.14 7.58 13.46
CA ASP A 92 4.92 7.46 14.24
C ASP A 92 3.78 6.80 13.48
N LYS A 93 3.86 6.78 12.16
CA LYS A 93 2.84 6.15 11.31
C LYS A 93 2.96 4.64 11.24
N MET A 94 4.05 4.09 11.74
CA MET A 94 4.26 2.64 11.72
C MET A 94 3.35 1.95 12.73
N ALA A 95 2.93 0.72 12.37
CA ALA A 95 2.22 -0.14 13.31
C ALA A 95 3.16 -0.52 14.46
N PRO A 96 2.60 -0.81 15.65
CA PRO A 96 3.46 -1.17 16.80
C PRO A 96 4.43 -2.32 16.51
N GLU A 97 3.99 -3.33 15.76
CA GLU A 97 4.85 -4.46 15.42
C GLU A 97 6.04 -4.03 14.57
N ALA A 98 5.84 -3.10 13.66
CA ALA A 98 6.92 -2.58 12.81
C ALA A 98 7.91 -1.78 13.64
N ARG A 99 7.42 -1.00 14.59
CA ARG A 99 8.28 -0.21 15.47
C ARG A 99 9.15 -1.10 16.33
N GLU A 100 8.59 -2.21 16.82
CA GLU A 100 9.34 -3.19 17.58
C GLU A 100 10.45 -3.83 16.73
N HIS A 101 10.14 -4.08 15.44
CA HIS A 101 11.11 -4.67 14.52
C HIS A 101 12.37 -3.80 14.43
N PHE A 102 12.22 -2.49 14.49
CA PHE A 102 13.35 -1.56 14.44
C PHE A 102 13.91 -1.23 15.82
N GLY A 103 13.33 -1.77 16.90
CA GLY A 103 13.75 -1.44 18.25
C GLY A 103 13.29 -0.06 18.70
N TRP A 104 12.35 0.54 18.02
CA TRP A 104 11.82 1.85 18.39
C TRP A 104 10.65 1.68 19.33
N GLN A 105 10.94 1.57 20.59
CA GLN A 105 9.93 1.36 21.62
C GLN A 105 9.49 2.69 22.19
N ARG A 106 8.45 3.27 21.63
CA ARG A 106 7.93 4.54 22.14
C ARG A 106 6.45 4.66 21.97
#